data_a0b68aa8c7648fd46f64e356b0d431b1
#
_entry.id   a0b68aa8c7648fd46f64e356b0d431b1
#
_cell.length_a   1.000
_cell.length_b   1.000
_cell.length_c   1.000
_cell.angle_alpha   90.00
_cell.angle_beta   90.00
_cell.angle_gamma   90.00
#
_symmetry.space_group_name_H-M   'P 1'
#
loop_
_entity.id
_entity.type
_entity.pdbx_description
1 polymer ?
#
loop_
_entity_poly.entity_id
_entity_poly.type
_entity_poly.pdbx_seq_one_letter_code
_entity_poly.pdbx_strand_id
1 'polypeptide(L)'
;MANHRMTLISLFAIGFAGINALALPVSAEMYVAGTAGVNFADRINSIAGTGSQAGVPGPFVDFDLQNSITYGAKVGYFPGHSWIGIEGEVLHTTPHIKQLDSDPGIHMRVTTIGANVIARYPGRTFQPYVGAGIGAAIAHIGDTPTVRSDSDLAAAWNVLAGLRAFVTPKIAVFGEYKYGGATLKFDQAFGDLGGFSGNYRAQHVLGGLSYHF
;
A
#
# COMPACT_ATOMS: atom_id res chain seq x y z
N MET A 1 -35.55 7.32 6.10
CA MET A 1 -34.64 6.26 6.55
C MET A 1 -34.57 5.21 5.47
N ALA A 2 -33.65 5.27 4.55
CA ALA A 2 -33.49 4.30 3.46
C ALA A 2 -32.08 3.72 3.52
N ASN A 3 -32.04 2.38 3.65
CA ASN A 3 -30.87 1.54 3.73
C ASN A 3 -29.97 1.69 2.49
N HIS A 4 -28.77 2.22 2.65
CA HIS A 4 -27.69 2.17 1.66
C HIS A 4 -26.56 1.24 2.15
N ARG A 5 -26.91 0.00 2.47
CA ARG A 5 -25.94 -1.06 2.74
C ARG A 5 -26.20 -2.17 1.75
N MET A 6 -25.62 -2.12 0.56
CA MET A 6 -25.37 -3.27 -0.34
C MET A 6 -24.99 -2.76 -1.72
N THR A 7 -23.73 -2.49 -2.01
CA THR A 7 -23.25 -2.45 -3.41
C THR A 7 -21.68 -2.47 -3.51
N LEU A 8 -20.95 -2.96 -2.53
CA LEU A 8 -19.48 -2.95 -2.58
C LEU A 8 -18.82 -4.35 -2.74
N ILE A 9 -19.59 -5.43 -2.88
CA ILE A 9 -19.04 -6.80 -2.98
C ILE A 9 -18.94 -7.30 -4.44
N SER A 10 -19.54 -6.63 -5.41
CA SER A 10 -19.64 -7.13 -6.79
C SER A 10 -18.49 -6.69 -7.73
N LEU A 11 -17.56 -5.85 -7.31
CA LEU A 11 -16.50 -5.35 -8.19
C LEU A 11 -15.20 -6.18 -8.19
N PHE A 12 -15.05 -7.14 -7.27
CA PHE A 12 -13.84 -7.96 -7.17
C PHE A 12 -13.83 -9.21 -8.07
N ALA A 13 -14.96 -9.57 -8.66
CA ALA A 13 -15.09 -10.81 -9.46
C ALA A 13 -14.82 -10.62 -10.98
N ILE A 14 -14.68 -9.40 -11.47
CA ILE A 14 -14.57 -9.14 -12.93
C ILE A 14 -13.12 -9.08 -13.44
N GLY A 15 -12.12 -9.03 -12.53
CA GLY A 15 -10.71 -8.86 -12.91
C GLY A 15 -9.99 -10.10 -13.46
N PHE A 16 -10.52 -11.31 -13.27
CA PHE A 16 -9.79 -12.55 -13.58
C PHE A 16 -10.17 -13.23 -14.92
N ALA A 17 -11.28 -12.87 -15.53
CA ALA A 17 -11.77 -13.52 -16.75
C ALA A 17 -11.25 -12.93 -18.07
N GLY A 18 -10.49 -11.84 -18.04
CA GLY A 18 -10.07 -11.09 -19.24
C GLY A 18 -8.63 -11.34 -19.71
N ILE A 19 -7.84 -12.21 -19.06
CA ILE A 19 -6.40 -12.36 -19.36
C ILE A 19 -6.11 -13.28 -20.56
N ASN A 20 -7.10 -13.88 -21.18
CA ASN A 20 -6.89 -14.89 -22.24
C ASN A 20 -6.80 -14.35 -23.69
N ALA A 21 -6.71 -13.04 -23.93
CA ALA A 21 -6.79 -12.52 -25.30
C ALA A 21 -5.64 -11.61 -25.76
N LEU A 22 -4.59 -11.43 -24.97
CA LEU A 22 -3.38 -10.78 -25.48
C LEU A 22 -2.38 -11.88 -25.84
N ALA A 23 -2.18 -12.12 -27.14
CA ALA A 23 -1.06 -12.92 -27.65
C ALA A 23 0.23 -12.21 -27.21
N LEU A 24 0.75 -12.59 -26.05
CA LEU A 24 2.01 -12.07 -25.53
C LEU A 24 3.14 -12.52 -26.47
N PRO A 25 4.09 -11.65 -26.79
CA PRO A 25 5.23 -12.04 -27.61
C PRO A 25 5.96 -13.22 -26.95
N VAL A 26 6.41 -14.17 -27.78
CA VAL A 26 7.00 -15.48 -27.41
C VAL A 26 8.19 -15.42 -26.43
N SER A 27 8.63 -14.24 -25.99
CA SER A 27 9.74 -14.03 -25.07
C SER A 27 9.39 -13.11 -23.87
N ALA A 28 8.13 -12.92 -23.56
CA ALA A 28 7.73 -12.14 -22.40
C ALA A 28 7.91 -12.95 -21.11
N GLU A 29 8.48 -12.35 -20.08
CA GLU A 29 8.56 -12.93 -18.73
C GLU A 29 7.43 -12.34 -17.88
N MET A 30 6.61 -13.22 -17.33
CA MET A 30 5.62 -12.87 -16.32
C MET A 30 5.97 -13.53 -14.99
N TYR A 31 5.56 -12.91 -13.90
CA TYR A 31 5.64 -13.55 -12.58
C TYR A 31 4.47 -13.15 -11.69
N VAL A 32 4.19 -14.02 -10.75
CA VAL A 32 3.35 -13.74 -9.58
C VAL A 32 4.20 -13.89 -8.33
N ALA A 33 3.92 -13.09 -7.31
CA ALA A 33 4.69 -13.14 -6.07
C ALA A 33 3.79 -12.92 -4.86
N GLY A 34 4.12 -13.61 -3.76
CA GLY A 34 3.63 -13.32 -2.43
C GLY A 34 4.72 -12.65 -1.60
N THR A 35 4.35 -11.68 -0.79
CA THR A 35 5.27 -10.92 0.05
C THR A 35 4.76 -10.74 1.46
N ALA A 36 5.68 -10.72 2.43
CA ALA A 36 5.41 -10.37 3.81
C ALA A 36 6.62 -9.66 4.40
N GLY A 37 6.41 -8.86 5.44
CA GLY A 37 7.48 -8.12 6.09
C GLY A 37 6.99 -7.20 7.17
N VAL A 38 7.77 -6.19 7.45
CA VAL A 38 7.52 -5.19 8.50
C VAL A 38 7.37 -3.82 7.87
N ASN A 39 6.35 -3.11 8.32
CA ASN A 39 6.17 -1.70 8.09
C ASN A 39 6.76 -0.94 9.28
N PHE A 40 7.76 -0.12 9.02
CA PHE A 40 8.25 0.90 9.92
C PHE A 40 7.49 2.19 9.61
N ALA A 41 6.24 2.26 10.09
CA ALA A 41 5.44 3.47 9.94
C ALA A 41 6.04 4.55 10.84
N ASP A 42 6.48 5.64 10.25
CA ASP A 42 7.17 6.70 10.98
C ASP A 42 6.16 7.52 11.78
N ARG A 43 5.35 8.30 11.09
CA ARG A 43 4.31 9.15 11.70
C ARG A 43 3.35 9.68 10.64
N ILE A 44 2.23 10.23 11.11
CA ILE A 44 1.39 11.11 10.29
C ILE A 44 1.85 12.54 10.58
N ASN A 45 2.40 13.22 9.58
CA ASN A 45 2.95 14.57 9.69
C ASN A 45 2.00 15.61 9.08
N SER A 46 2.24 16.88 9.43
CA SER A 46 1.52 18.01 8.88
C SER A 46 0.01 17.89 9.06
N ILE A 47 -0.42 17.54 10.27
CA ILE A 47 -1.82 17.38 10.60
C ILE A 47 -2.52 18.72 10.56
N ALA A 48 -3.64 18.79 9.84
CA ALA A 48 -4.51 19.95 9.76
C ALA A 48 -5.95 19.53 10.02
N GLY A 49 -6.71 20.35 10.76
CA GLY A 49 -8.14 20.13 10.97
C GLY A 49 -8.92 20.26 9.66
N THR A 50 -10.00 19.47 9.53
CA THR A 50 -10.93 19.53 8.40
C THR A 50 -12.35 19.80 8.88
N GLY A 51 -13.26 20.19 7.96
CA GLY A 51 -14.64 20.55 8.32
C GLY A 51 -14.70 21.77 9.23
N SER A 52 -15.43 21.71 10.33
CA SER A 52 -15.53 22.80 11.32
C SER A 52 -14.22 23.09 12.08
N GLN A 53 -13.25 22.18 12.00
CA GLN A 53 -11.90 22.37 12.56
C GLN A 53 -10.93 23.01 11.56
N ALA A 54 -11.36 23.30 10.32
CA ALA A 54 -10.52 23.91 9.29
C ALA A 54 -10.09 25.31 9.73
N GLY A 55 -8.76 25.54 9.74
CA GLY A 55 -8.18 26.83 10.11
C GLY A 55 -8.16 27.12 11.62
N VAL A 56 -8.60 26.20 12.46
CA VAL A 56 -8.45 26.32 13.90
C VAL A 56 -6.98 26.03 14.26
N PRO A 57 -6.23 26.96 14.85
CA PRO A 57 -4.90 26.69 15.36
C PRO A 57 -5.04 25.71 16.54
N GLY A 58 -4.75 24.44 16.30
CA GLY A 58 -4.76 23.43 17.35
C GLY A 58 -3.38 22.86 17.60
N PRO A 59 -3.12 22.22 18.72
CA PRO A 59 -1.93 21.42 18.94
C PRO A 59 -2.03 20.12 18.14
N PHE A 60 -2.12 20.24 16.82
CA PHE A 60 -2.01 19.09 15.91
C PHE A 60 -0.55 18.65 15.90
N VAL A 61 -0.18 17.84 16.88
CA VAL A 61 1.12 17.19 16.97
C VAL A 61 1.13 16.00 16.02
N ASP A 62 2.29 15.70 15.47
CA ASP A 62 2.50 14.50 14.67
C ASP A 62 2.10 13.25 15.45
N PHE A 63 1.37 12.34 14.82
CA PHE A 63 0.99 11.07 15.44
C PHE A 63 2.02 10.01 15.16
N ASP A 64 2.69 9.53 16.21
CA ASP A 64 3.59 8.39 16.12
C ASP A 64 2.82 7.10 15.83
N LEU A 65 3.29 6.34 14.86
CA LEU A 65 2.75 5.03 14.51
C LEU A 65 3.62 3.91 15.07
N GLN A 66 3.00 2.78 15.39
CA GLN A 66 3.73 1.57 15.74
C GLN A 66 4.10 0.77 14.49
N ASN A 67 5.24 0.10 14.57
CA ASN A 67 5.63 -0.87 13.55
C ASN A 67 4.56 -1.95 13.43
N SER A 68 4.32 -2.42 12.21
CA SER A 68 3.28 -3.41 11.96
C SER A 68 3.71 -4.43 10.92
N ILE A 69 2.99 -5.54 10.88
CA ILE A 69 3.15 -6.54 9.83
C ILE A 69 2.54 -6.02 8.54
N THR A 70 3.22 -6.31 7.44
CA THR A 70 2.78 -6.02 6.07
C THR A 70 2.79 -7.31 5.27
N TYR A 71 1.78 -7.53 4.45
CA TYR A 71 1.72 -8.65 3.51
C TYR A 71 0.98 -8.24 2.24
N GLY A 72 1.24 -8.96 1.15
CA GLY A 72 0.65 -8.62 -0.13
C GLY A 72 0.97 -9.59 -1.25
N ALA A 73 0.56 -9.21 -2.44
CA ALA A 73 0.80 -9.95 -3.67
C ALA A 73 1.18 -9.00 -4.80
N LYS A 74 1.95 -9.54 -5.74
CA LYS A 74 2.44 -8.81 -6.90
C LYS A 74 2.26 -9.64 -8.16
N VAL A 75 2.05 -8.96 -9.29
CA VAL A 75 2.11 -9.54 -10.64
C VAL A 75 2.98 -8.64 -11.50
N GLY A 76 3.97 -9.21 -12.16
CA GLY A 76 4.90 -8.44 -12.98
C GLY A 76 4.99 -8.97 -14.39
N TYR A 77 5.33 -8.06 -15.29
CA TYR A 77 5.51 -8.31 -16.70
C TYR A 77 6.74 -7.58 -17.23
N PHE A 78 7.64 -8.33 -17.88
CA PHE A 78 8.80 -7.80 -18.59
C PHE A 78 8.69 -8.19 -20.07
N PRO A 79 8.57 -7.22 -21.00
CA PRO A 79 8.49 -7.52 -22.41
C PRO A 79 9.84 -8.06 -22.93
N GLY A 80 9.86 -9.27 -23.42
CA GLY A 80 11.07 -9.92 -23.89
C GLY A 80 12.12 -10.06 -22.79
N HIS A 81 13.39 -9.91 -23.13
CA HIS A 81 14.50 -9.85 -22.20
C HIS A 81 14.76 -8.41 -21.68
N SER A 82 13.70 -7.60 -21.58
CA SER A 82 13.81 -6.21 -21.17
C SER A 82 14.33 -6.06 -19.74
N TRP A 83 15.12 -5.05 -19.54
CA TRP A 83 15.53 -4.60 -18.21
C TRP A 83 14.47 -3.70 -17.54
N ILE A 84 13.44 -3.25 -18.30
CA ILE A 84 12.29 -2.50 -17.78
C ILE A 84 11.03 -3.35 -17.89
N GLY A 85 10.22 -3.34 -16.83
CA GLY A 85 8.92 -3.99 -16.75
C GLY A 85 7.93 -3.18 -15.94
N ILE A 86 6.72 -3.72 -15.87
CA ILE A 86 5.63 -3.19 -15.04
C ILE A 86 5.23 -4.23 -14.00
N GLU A 87 4.84 -3.76 -12.82
CA GLU A 87 4.38 -4.60 -11.71
C GLU A 87 3.09 -4.00 -11.13
N GLY A 88 2.04 -4.80 -11.02
CA GLY A 88 0.88 -4.50 -10.21
C GLY A 88 1.06 -5.07 -8.81
N GLU A 89 0.63 -4.34 -7.78
CA GLU A 89 0.81 -4.73 -6.38
C GLU A 89 -0.43 -4.42 -5.56
N VAL A 90 -0.74 -5.32 -4.62
CA VAL A 90 -1.64 -5.07 -3.50
C VAL A 90 -0.85 -5.31 -2.22
N LEU A 91 -0.81 -4.32 -1.33
CA LEU A 91 -0.10 -4.38 -0.06
C LEU A 91 -1.05 -4.00 1.07
N HIS A 92 -1.09 -4.81 2.12
CA HIS A 92 -1.92 -4.56 3.30
C HIS A 92 -1.04 -4.43 4.54
N THR A 93 -1.29 -3.38 5.34
CA THR A 93 -0.57 -3.12 6.59
C THR A 93 -1.53 -2.64 7.67
N THR A 94 -1.21 -2.96 8.93
CA THR A 94 -2.07 -2.68 10.09
C THR A 94 -1.32 -1.89 11.16
N PRO A 95 -0.88 -0.65 10.85
CA PRO A 95 -0.24 0.18 11.87
C PRO A 95 -1.23 0.55 12.98
N HIS A 96 -0.69 0.87 14.16
CA HIS A 96 -1.44 1.39 15.29
C HIS A 96 -0.93 2.79 15.60
N ILE A 97 -1.82 3.73 15.83
CA ILE A 97 -1.49 5.04 16.39
C ILE A 97 -1.18 4.81 17.87
N LYS A 98 0.02 5.21 18.35
CA LYS A 98 0.48 4.91 19.71
C LYS A 98 -0.41 5.51 20.77
N GLN A 99 -0.83 6.75 20.57
CA GLN A 99 -1.70 7.49 21.50
C GLN A 99 -2.36 8.65 20.78
N LEU A 100 -3.65 8.82 20.98
CA LEU A 100 -4.39 10.01 20.62
C LEU A 100 -5.10 10.49 21.89
N ASP A 101 -4.64 11.61 22.44
CA ASP A 101 -5.11 12.19 23.70
C ASP A 101 -5.08 11.18 24.86
N SER A 102 -6.21 10.73 25.36
CA SER A 102 -6.33 9.77 26.48
C SER A 102 -6.55 8.33 26.04
N ASP A 103 -6.75 8.09 24.73
CA ASP A 103 -7.05 6.76 24.19
C ASP A 103 -5.77 6.01 23.78
N PRO A 104 -5.51 4.82 24.35
CA PRO A 104 -4.37 4.01 23.95
C PRO A 104 -4.68 3.28 22.64
N GLY A 105 -3.88 3.56 21.59
CA GLY A 105 -3.74 2.71 20.44
C GLY A 105 -4.96 2.58 19.51
N ILE A 106 -5.15 3.53 18.59
CA ILE A 106 -6.18 3.42 17.54
C ILE A 106 -5.71 2.44 16.46
N HIS A 107 -6.53 1.43 16.17
CA HIS A 107 -6.29 0.50 15.08
C HIS A 107 -6.49 1.20 13.73
N MET A 108 -5.45 1.20 12.92
CA MET A 108 -5.49 1.69 11.56
C MET A 108 -5.19 0.53 10.60
N ARG A 109 -5.83 0.51 9.46
CA ARG A 109 -5.57 -0.43 8.37
C ARG A 109 -5.35 0.36 7.10
N VAL A 110 -4.29 0.04 6.37
CA VAL A 110 -3.99 0.68 5.09
C VAL A 110 -3.81 -0.42 4.05
N THR A 111 -4.61 -0.38 3.00
CA THR A 111 -4.48 -1.24 1.83
C THR A 111 -4.06 -0.36 0.66
N THR A 112 -2.90 -0.64 0.08
CA THR A 112 -2.42 0.06 -1.11
C THR A 112 -2.56 -0.84 -2.32
N ILE A 113 -3.13 -0.30 -3.41
CA ILE A 113 -3.24 -0.95 -4.71
C ILE A 113 -2.54 -0.03 -5.71
N GLY A 114 -1.54 -0.53 -6.42
CA GLY A 114 -0.75 0.32 -7.29
C GLY A 114 -0.08 -0.40 -8.46
N ALA A 115 0.53 0.40 -9.31
CA ALA A 115 1.36 -0.04 -10.41
C ALA A 115 2.74 0.60 -10.30
N ASN A 116 3.77 -0.20 -10.52
CA ASN A 116 5.17 0.17 -10.45
C ASN A 116 5.82 -0.01 -11.84
N VAL A 117 6.72 0.87 -12.19
CA VAL A 117 7.72 0.63 -13.24
C VAL A 117 8.96 0.11 -12.56
N ILE A 118 9.46 -1.04 -13.02
CA ILE A 118 10.61 -1.74 -12.45
C ILE A 118 11.75 -1.73 -13.47
N ALA A 119 12.92 -1.28 -13.04
CA ALA A 119 14.18 -1.46 -13.76
C ALA A 119 15.01 -2.53 -13.05
N ARG A 120 15.41 -3.57 -13.76
CA ARG A 120 16.20 -4.68 -13.21
C ARG A 120 17.48 -4.93 -14.00
N TYR A 121 18.50 -5.43 -13.32
CA TYR A 121 19.61 -6.08 -14.01
C TYR A 121 19.21 -7.52 -14.36
N PRO A 122 19.22 -7.95 -15.64
CA PRO A 122 18.70 -9.25 -16.06
C PRO A 122 19.74 -10.38 -15.81
N GLY A 123 20.20 -10.53 -14.57
CA GLY A 123 21.09 -11.61 -14.14
C GLY A 123 20.36 -12.95 -14.08
N ARG A 124 21.09 -14.06 -14.32
CA ARG A 124 20.50 -15.41 -14.26
C ARG A 124 20.19 -15.89 -12.85
N THR A 125 21.03 -15.54 -11.87
CA THR A 125 20.89 -15.96 -10.48
C THR A 125 20.46 -14.81 -9.60
N PHE A 126 21.11 -13.65 -9.74
CA PHE A 126 20.82 -12.45 -8.96
C PHE A 126 20.33 -11.34 -9.86
N GLN A 127 19.18 -10.77 -9.51
CA GLN A 127 18.56 -9.65 -10.21
C GLN A 127 18.31 -8.51 -9.22
N PRO A 128 19.26 -7.60 -9.03
CA PRO A 128 18.96 -6.34 -8.35
C PRO A 128 17.98 -5.52 -9.20
N TYR A 129 17.05 -4.85 -8.52
CA TYR A 129 16.05 -4.03 -9.17
C TYR A 129 15.72 -2.79 -8.34
N VAL A 130 15.26 -1.77 -9.04
CA VAL A 130 14.68 -0.56 -8.48
C VAL A 130 13.38 -0.24 -9.18
N GLY A 131 12.52 0.48 -8.53
CA GLY A 131 11.25 0.87 -9.13
C GLY A 131 10.63 2.08 -8.48
N ALA A 132 9.64 2.61 -9.17
CA ALA A 132 8.76 3.67 -8.66
C ALA A 132 7.34 3.41 -9.14
N GLY A 133 6.37 3.81 -8.35
CA GLY A 133 4.98 3.56 -8.64
C GLY A 133 4.02 4.57 -8.05
N ILE A 134 2.80 4.48 -8.57
CA ILE A 134 1.65 5.23 -8.10
C ILE A 134 0.48 4.29 -7.88
N GLY A 135 -0.45 4.70 -7.04
CA GLY A 135 -1.62 3.89 -6.74
C GLY A 135 -2.64 4.61 -5.88
N ALA A 136 -3.47 3.82 -5.24
CA ALA A 136 -4.46 4.27 -4.28
C ALA A 136 -4.20 3.61 -2.93
N ALA A 137 -4.26 4.40 -1.86
CA ALA A 137 -4.26 3.94 -0.48
C ALA A 137 -5.68 4.04 0.07
N ILE A 138 -6.20 2.92 0.54
CA ILE A 138 -7.48 2.84 1.26
C ILE A 138 -7.10 2.73 2.74
N ALA A 139 -7.31 3.80 3.48
CA ALA A 139 -7.06 3.84 4.92
C ALA A 139 -8.37 3.72 5.67
N HIS A 140 -8.36 2.97 6.77
CA HIS A 140 -9.49 2.82 7.67
C HIS A 140 -9.01 2.95 9.11
N ILE A 141 -9.67 3.80 9.89
CA ILE A 141 -9.48 3.93 11.33
C ILE A 141 -10.64 3.28 12.07
N GLY A 142 -10.35 2.56 13.16
CA GLY A 142 -11.35 1.90 14.00
C GLY A 142 -12.04 2.86 14.96
N ASP A 143 -13.19 2.43 15.50
CA ASP A 143 -13.92 3.17 16.54
C ASP A 143 -13.17 3.15 17.87
N THR A 144 -13.16 4.30 18.55
CA THR A 144 -12.80 4.45 19.95
C THR A 144 -13.88 5.31 20.65
N PRO A 145 -13.86 5.48 21.96
CA PRO A 145 -14.80 6.37 22.65
C PRO A 145 -14.80 7.81 22.12
N THR A 146 -13.66 8.28 21.59
CA THR A 146 -13.49 9.67 21.13
C THR A 146 -13.38 9.82 19.60
N VAL A 147 -13.09 8.73 18.88
CA VAL A 147 -12.89 8.73 17.42
C VAL A 147 -13.89 7.78 16.77
N ARG A 148 -14.65 8.28 15.81
CA ARG A 148 -15.54 7.46 14.99
C ARG A 148 -14.75 6.77 13.87
N SER A 149 -15.22 5.57 13.51
CA SER A 149 -14.69 4.86 12.35
C SER A 149 -14.88 5.70 11.07
N ASP A 150 -13.79 5.90 10.35
CA ASP A 150 -13.77 6.64 9.10
C ASP A 150 -12.84 5.97 8.09
N SER A 151 -13.05 6.24 6.81
CA SER A 151 -12.27 5.65 5.72
C SER A 151 -11.95 6.70 4.68
N ASP A 152 -10.71 6.68 4.21
CA ASP A 152 -10.26 7.56 3.15
C ASP A 152 -9.65 6.78 1.99
N LEU A 153 -9.83 7.31 0.78
CA LEU A 153 -9.22 6.85 -0.46
C LEU A 153 -8.30 7.94 -1.00
N ALA A 154 -7.02 7.74 -0.86
CA ALA A 154 -6.01 8.72 -1.24
C ALA A 154 -5.10 8.24 -2.37
N ALA A 155 -4.59 9.16 -3.16
CA ALA A 155 -3.50 8.88 -4.09
C ALA A 155 -2.23 8.54 -3.31
N ALA A 156 -1.57 7.45 -3.71
CA ALA A 156 -0.33 6.97 -3.12
C ALA A 156 0.80 6.95 -4.14
N TRP A 157 2.02 7.08 -3.66
CA TRP A 157 3.24 6.93 -4.43
C TRP A 157 4.25 6.08 -3.67
N ASN A 158 5.15 5.43 -4.39
CA ASN A 158 6.25 4.70 -3.77
C ASN A 158 7.50 4.67 -4.64
N VAL A 159 8.64 4.43 -3.99
CA VAL A 159 9.89 4.02 -4.61
C VAL A 159 10.37 2.75 -3.91
N LEU A 160 11.02 1.87 -4.65
CA LEU A 160 11.46 0.59 -4.12
C LEU A 160 12.82 0.19 -4.68
N ALA A 161 13.54 -0.62 -3.90
CA ALA A 161 14.78 -1.26 -4.32
C ALA A 161 14.82 -2.66 -3.72
N GLY A 162 15.28 -3.63 -4.48
CA GLY A 162 15.34 -5.02 -4.03
C GLY A 162 16.35 -5.86 -4.77
N LEU A 163 16.50 -7.06 -4.25
CA LEU A 163 17.31 -8.11 -4.84
C LEU A 163 16.47 -9.37 -4.95
N ARG A 164 16.41 -9.93 -6.15
CA ARG A 164 15.81 -11.24 -6.42
C ARG A 164 16.90 -12.26 -6.66
N ALA A 165 16.76 -13.42 -6.03
CA ALA A 165 17.69 -14.56 -6.19
C ALA A 165 16.91 -15.78 -6.67
N PHE A 166 17.24 -16.28 -7.86
CA PHE A 166 16.61 -17.47 -8.44
C PHE A 166 17.16 -18.74 -7.79
N VAL A 167 16.27 -19.48 -7.13
CA VAL A 167 16.55 -20.81 -6.55
C VAL A 167 16.39 -21.90 -7.60
N THR A 168 15.46 -21.71 -8.53
CA THR A 168 15.26 -22.52 -9.72
C THR A 168 15.03 -21.59 -10.92
N PRO A 169 15.02 -22.10 -12.17
CA PRO A 169 14.69 -21.24 -13.33
C PRO A 169 13.32 -20.54 -13.24
N LYS A 170 12.40 -21.04 -12.40
CA LYS A 170 11.05 -20.53 -12.27
C LYS A 170 10.71 -19.97 -10.89
N ILE A 171 11.52 -20.22 -9.87
CA ILE A 171 11.24 -19.80 -8.51
C ILE A 171 12.38 -18.93 -8.01
N ALA A 172 12.04 -17.75 -7.51
CA ALA A 172 13.00 -16.87 -6.87
C ALA A 172 12.51 -16.42 -5.49
N VAL A 173 13.45 -16.22 -4.58
CA VAL A 173 13.26 -15.48 -3.33
C VAL A 173 13.66 -14.03 -3.57
N PHE A 174 13.04 -13.08 -2.86
CA PHE A 174 13.46 -11.70 -2.95
C PHE A 174 13.38 -10.98 -1.61
N GLY A 175 14.22 -9.96 -1.48
CA GLY A 175 14.15 -8.96 -0.44
C GLY A 175 13.98 -7.58 -1.06
N GLU A 176 13.10 -6.75 -0.49
CA GLU A 176 12.75 -5.44 -1.01
C GLU A 176 12.63 -4.42 0.11
N TYR A 177 13.19 -3.26 -0.09
CA TYR A 177 12.90 -2.06 0.68
C TYR A 177 12.00 -1.15 -0.15
N LYS A 178 10.92 -0.68 0.47
CA LYS A 178 9.96 0.23 -0.16
C LYS A 178 9.73 1.44 0.74
N TYR A 179 9.77 2.62 0.16
CA TYR A 179 9.38 3.87 0.79
C TYR A 179 8.25 4.50 0.02
N GLY A 180 7.21 4.93 0.71
CA GLY A 180 6.06 5.52 0.06
C GLY A 180 5.23 6.37 0.99
N GLY A 181 4.19 6.99 0.41
CA GLY A 181 3.28 7.83 1.18
C GLY A 181 1.98 8.16 0.44
N ALA A 182 1.06 8.70 1.23
CA ALA A 182 -0.23 9.22 0.79
C ALA A 182 -0.63 10.39 1.67
N THR A 183 -1.44 11.33 1.14
CA THR A 183 -2.09 12.35 1.97
C THR A 183 -3.48 11.84 2.32
N LEU A 184 -3.66 11.47 3.58
CA LEU A 184 -4.92 10.92 4.11
C LEU A 184 -5.79 12.05 4.64
N LYS A 185 -7.13 11.88 4.52
CA LYS A 185 -8.11 12.86 4.94
C LYS A 185 -9.31 12.16 5.59
N PHE A 186 -9.46 12.30 6.87
CA PHE A 186 -10.57 11.75 7.64
C PHE A 186 -11.51 12.88 8.04
N ASP A 187 -12.58 13.07 7.27
CA ASP A 187 -13.48 14.22 7.43
C ASP A 187 -14.48 14.06 8.59
N GLN A 188 -14.73 12.84 9.05
CA GLN A 188 -15.72 12.52 10.10
C GLN A 188 -15.11 11.88 11.36
N ALA A 189 -13.79 11.92 11.51
CA ALA A 189 -13.12 11.31 12.65
C ALA A 189 -13.64 11.79 14.01
N PHE A 190 -14.06 13.05 14.11
CA PHE A 190 -14.66 13.64 15.33
C PHE A 190 -16.17 13.91 15.17
N GLY A 191 -16.86 13.17 14.29
CA GLY A 191 -18.28 13.33 13.99
C GLY A 191 -18.60 14.71 13.43
N ASP A 192 -19.62 15.37 13.99
CA ASP A 192 -20.08 16.70 13.54
C ASP A 192 -19.05 17.82 13.77
N LEU A 193 -18.02 17.57 14.58
CA LEU A 193 -16.91 18.49 14.82
C LEU A 193 -15.86 18.48 13.69
N GLY A 194 -16.02 17.62 12.66
CA GLY A 194 -15.10 17.51 11.54
C GLY A 194 -14.06 16.41 11.74
N GLY A 195 -12.86 16.60 11.18
CA GLY A 195 -11.82 15.60 11.22
C GLY A 195 -10.42 16.19 11.01
N PHE A 196 -9.53 15.38 10.47
CA PHE A 196 -8.15 15.80 10.20
C PHE A 196 -7.64 15.27 8.87
N SER A 197 -6.62 15.93 8.33
CA SER A 197 -5.81 15.46 7.22
C SER A 197 -4.34 15.42 7.63
N GLY A 198 -3.58 14.51 7.03
CA GLY A 198 -2.15 14.40 7.31
C GLY A 198 -1.40 13.59 6.26
N ASN A 199 -0.09 13.80 6.21
CA ASN A 199 0.79 13.07 5.32
C ASN A 199 1.25 11.77 5.99
N TYR A 200 0.72 10.65 5.52
CA TYR A 200 1.18 9.32 5.87
C TYR A 200 2.43 8.97 5.09
N ARG A 201 3.46 8.51 5.79
CA ARG A 201 4.69 7.97 5.20
C ARG A 201 5.03 6.65 5.86
N ALA A 202 5.51 5.71 5.06
CA ALA A 202 5.83 4.37 5.53
C ALA A 202 7.08 3.82 4.82
N GLN A 203 7.84 3.05 5.57
CA GLN A 203 8.99 2.30 5.13
C GLN A 203 8.69 0.82 5.33
N HIS A 204 8.85 0.02 4.30
CA HIS A 204 8.61 -1.41 4.38
C HIS A 204 9.89 -2.16 4.07
N VAL A 205 10.20 -3.16 4.88
CA VAL A 205 11.17 -4.20 4.56
C VAL A 205 10.41 -5.49 4.34
N LEU A 206 10.46 -5.98 3.12
CA LEU A 206 9.65 -7.09 2.62
C LEU A 206 10.55 -8.24 2.17
N GLY A 207 10.09 -9.45 2.40
CA GLY A 207 10.64 -10.66 1.79
C GLY A 207 9.53 -11.44 1.10
N GLY A 208 9.87 -12.22 0.09
CA GLY A 208 8.84 -12.97 -0.62
C GLY A 208 9.37 -14.03 -1.55
N LEU A 209 8.42 -14.72 -2.17
CA LEU A 209 8.63 -15.73 -3.19
C LEU A 209 7.94 -15.30 -4.47
N SER A 210 8.60 -15.50 -5.62
CA SER A 210 8.02 -15.27 -6.94
C SER A 210 8.11 -16.51 -7.81
N TYR A 211 7.07 -16.75 -8.59
CA TYR A 211 7.01 -17.80 -9.61
C TYR A 211 6.97 -17.14 -10.99
N HIS A 212 7.88 -17.55 -11.87
CA HIS A 212 8.10 -17.01 -13.21
C HIS A 212 7.64 -18.00 -14.29
N PHE A 213 6.95 -17.50 -15.27
CA PHE A 213 6.39 -18.28 -16.38
C PHE A 213 7.27 -18.21 -17.61
#